data_c48103972ca0649ade069786386a95d8
#
_entry.id   c48103972ca0649ade069786386a95d8
#
_cell.length_a   1.000
_cell.length_b   1.000
_cell.length_c   1.000
_cell.angle_alpha   90.00
_cell.angle_beta   90.00
_cell.angle_gamma   90.00
#
_symmetry.space_group_name_H-M   'P 1'
#
loop_
_entity.id
_entity.type
_entity.pdbx_description
1 polymer ?
#
loop_
_entity_poly.entity_id
_entity_poly.type
_entity_poly.pdbx_seq_one_letter_code
_entity_poly.pdbx_strand_id
1 'polypeptide(L)'
;MTEKEYGELIKEKMPKSPMVKDCCNAYWIGGLICVIGQFFLNRYESSGLEKDLAGTAASMTLVALSALLTGLSLYDNIAKYAGAGTLVPITGFANAIAAPAVEYKTEGMILGTAAKMFTIAGPVIVYGVSASVVYGLVYWISTLL
;
A
#
# COMPACT_ATOMS: atom_id res chain seq x y z
N MET A 1 -29.24 -19.73 15.35
CA MET A 1 -27.85 -19.46 15.71
C MET A 1 -27.82 -18.06 16.30
N THR A 2 -27.46 -17.94 17.56
CA THR A 2 -27.39 -16.65 18.25
C THR A 2 -26.06 -15.97 17.92
N GLU A 3 -25.98 -14.65 18.13
CA GLU A 3 -24.76 -13.87 17.85
C GLU A 3 -23.51 -14.36 18.63
N LYS A 4 -23.78 -14.92 19.85
CA LYS A 4 -22.75 -15.54 20.68
C LYS A 4 -22.26 -16.88 20.11
N GLU A 5 -23.16 -17.75 19.69
CA GLU A 5 -22.82 -19.04 19.05
C GLU A 5 -22.05 -18.84 17.75
N TYR A 6 -22.41 -17.82 16.96
CA TYR A 6 -21.67 -17.44 15.76
C TYR A 6 -20.25 -16.95 16.09
N GLY A 7 -20.13 -16.12 17.15
CA GLY A 7 -18.84 -15.62 17.61
C GLY A 7 -17.90 -16.73 18.12
N GLU A 8 -18.42 -17.74 18.81
CA GLU A 8 -17.64 -18.89 19.27
C GLU A 8 -17.22 -19.79 18.11
N LEU A 9 -18.11 -20.02 17.15
CA LEU A 9 -17.82 -20.82 15.95
C LEU A 9 -16.75 -20.17 15.05
N ILE A 10 -16.77 -18.84 14.94
CA ILE A 10 -15.72 -18.10 14.25
C ILE A 10 -14.38 -18.27 14.98
N LYS A 11 -14.33 -18.08 16.30
CA LYS A 11 -13.10 -18.23 17.09
C LYS A 11 -12.48 -19.63 16.98
N GLU A 12 -13.32 -20.66 16.88
CA GLU A 12 -12.88 -22.04 16.74
C GLU A 12 -12.33 -22.34 15.34
N LYS A 13 -12.97 -21.76 14.30
CA LYS A 13 -12.60 -22.02 12.90
C LYS A 13 -11.59 -21.04 12.30
N MET A 14 -11.35 -19.92 12.95
CA MET A 14 -10.33 -18.97 12.50
C MET A 14 -8.93 -19.58 12.64
N PRO A 15 -8.14 -19.67 11.54
CA PRO A 15 -6.76 -20.11 11.64
C PRO A 15 -5.97 -19.10 12.51
N LYS A 16 -5.26 -19.60 13.53
CA LYS A 16 -4.39 -18.78 14.36
C LYS A 16 -3.21 -18.34 13.53
N SER A 17 -3.08 -17.04 13.28
CA SER A 17 -1.90 -16.48 12.61
C SER A 17 -0.68 -16.66 13.50
N PRO A 18 0.43 -17.23 12.99
CA PRO A 18 1.70 -17.31 13.73
C PRO A 18 2.36 -15.93 13.75
N MET A 19 1.97 -15.09 14.70
CA MET A 19 2.32 -13.67 14.79
C MET A 19 3.83 -13.41 14.63
N VAL A 20 4.67 -14.20 15.27
CA VAL A 20 6.14 -14.03 15.18
C VAL A 20 6.65 -14.28 13.77
N LYS A 21 6.17 -15.33 13.11
CA LYS A 21 6.54 -15.65 11.72
C LYS A 21 6.06 -14.57 10.76
N ASP A 22 4.84 -14.10 10.94
CA ASP A 22 4.24 -13.08 10.10
C ASP A 22 4.96 -11.73 10.26
N CYS A 23 5.35 -11.36 11.49
CA CYS A 23 6.18 -10.18 11.75
C CYS A 23 7.58 -10.30 11.12
N CYS A 24 8.23 -11.44 11.22
CA CYS A 24 9.53 -11.66 10.57
C CYS A 24 9.43 -11.54 9.04
N ASN A 25 8.43 -12.18 8.45
CA ASN A 25 8.20 -12.11 7.00
C ASN A 25 7.91 -10.68 6.54
N ALA A 26 7.06 -9.96 7.29
CA ALA A 26 6.75 -8.56 7.02
C ALA A 26 8.00 -7.67 7.09
N TYR A 27 8.86 -7.88 8.09
CA TYR A 27 10.11 -7.13 8.24
C TYR A 27 11.06 -7.37 7.07
N TRP A 28 11.30 -8.63 6.69
CA TRP A 28 12.22 -8.97 5.62
C TRP A 28 11.74 -8.45 4.26
N ILE A 29 10.48 -8.68 3.91
CA ILE A 29 9.95 -8.30 2.59
C ILE A 29 9.75 -6.78 2.51
N GLY A 30 9.22 -6.17 3.58
CA GLY A 30 9.11 -4.71 3.66
C GLY A 30 10.47 -4.03 3.61
N GLY A 31 11.46 -4.56 4.33
CA GLY A 31 12.85 -4.10 4.27
C GLY A 31 13.46 -4.21 2.87
N LEU A 32 13.22 -5.32 2.16
CA LEU A 32 13.67 -5.50 0.79
C LEU A 32 13.07 -4.44 -0.16
N ILE A 33 11.78 -4.15 -0.03
CA ILE A 33 11.11 -3.10 -0.82
C ILE A 33 11.77 -1.73 -0.53
N CYS A 34 12.08 -1.43 0.73
CA CYS A 34 12.79 -0.20 1.10
C CYS A 34 14.19 -0.12 0.48
N VAL A 35 14.93 -1.23 0.48
CA VAL A 35 16.27 -1.30 -0.15
C VAL A 35 16.18 -1.05 -1.66
N ILE A 36 15.19 -1.63 -2.33
CA ILE A 36 14.94 -1.38 -3.77
C ILE A 36 14.59 0.10 -4.00
N GLY A 37 13.74 0.68 -3.15
CA GLY A 37 13.41 2.10 -3.22
C GLY A 37 14.63 3.00 -3.05
N GLN A 38 15.49 2.70 -2.05
CA GLN A 38 16.74 3.43 -1.82
C GLN A 38 17.72 3.29 -2.98
N PHE A 39 17.79 2.11 -3.59
CA PHE A 39 18.61 1.89 -4.80
C PHE A 39 18.19 2.82 -5.94
N PHE A 40 16.90 2.93 -6.24
CA PHE A 40 16.40 3.84 -7.26
C PHE A 40 16.64 5.30 -6.89
N LEU A 41 16.41 5.68 -5.64
CA LEU A 41 16.70 7.03 -5.17
C LEU A 41 18.15 7.41 -5.43
N ASN A 42 19.10 6.60 -4.96
CA ASN A 42 20.53 6.84 -5.13
C ASN A 42 20.91 6.89 -6.62
N ARG A 43 20.27 6.06 -7.45
CA ARG A 43 20.53 6.03 -8.89
C ARG A 43 20.08 7.32 -9.57
N TYR A 44 18.92 7.85 -9.20
CA TYR A 44 18.41 9.10 -9.73
C TYR A 44 19.21 10.32 -9.25
N GLU A 45 19.57 10.37 -7.98
CA GLU A 45 20.47 11.41 -7.45
C GLU A 45 21.82 11.40 -8.16
N SER A 46 22.42 10.23 -8.38
CA SER A 46 23.68 10.10 -9.12
C SER A 46 23.57 10.50 -10.60
N SER A 47 22.36 10.51 -11.14
CA SER A 47 22.09 10.99 -12.51
C SER A 47 21.90 12.51 -12.59
N GLY A 48 22.07 13.23 -11.47
CA GLY A 48 21.99 14.70 -11.41
C GLY A 48 20.60 15.26 -11.09
N LEU A 49 19.63 14.42 -10.69
CA LEU A 49 18.35 14.91 -10.21
C LEU A 49 18.50 15.49 -8.80
N GLU A 50 17.81 16.60 -8.54
CA GLU A 50 17.65 17.15 -7.20
C GLU A 50 16.94 16.14 -6.30
N LYS A 51 17.26 16.14 -5.02
CA LYS A 51 16.80 15.15 -4.04
C LYS A 51 15.25 14.94 -4.03
N ASP A 52 14.50 16.03 -4.12
CA ASP A 52 13.03 15.96 -4.14
C ASP A 52 12.50 15.33 -5.44
N LEU A 53 13.12 15.66 -6.57
CA LEU A 53 12.78 15.06 -7.85
C LEU A 53 13.21 13.60 -7.92
N ALA A 54 14.36 13.24 -7.36
CA ALA A 54 14.84 11.86 -7.27
C ALA A 54 13.89 11.00 -6.42
N GLY A 55 13.40 11.52 -5.30
CA GLY A 55 12.40 10.88 -4.46
C GLY A 55 11.08 10.62 -5.20
N THR A 56 10.63 11.63 -5.96
CA THR A 56 9.41 11.49 -6.78
C THR A 56 9.60 10.44 -7.88
N ALA A 57 10.73 10.47 -8.59
CA ALA A 57 11.05 9.51 -9.65
C ALA A 57 11.15 8.08 -9.11
N ALA A 58 11.78 7.88 -7.95
CA ALA A 58 11.86 6.59 -7.28
C ALA A 58 10.46 6.06 -6.90
N SER A 59 9.61 6.93 -6.35
CA SER A 59 8.21 6.60 -6.04
C SER A 59 7.43 6.19 -7.27
N MET A 60 7.53 6.93 -8.37
CA MET A 60 6.87 6.59 -9.63
C MET A 60 7.34 5.24 -10.19
N THR A 61 8.64 4.96 -10.08
CA THR A 61 9.21 3.67 -10.52
C THR A 61 8.66 2.51 -9.69
N LEU A 62 8.56 2.66 -8.35
CA LEU A 62 7.98 1.65 -7.47
C LEU A 62 6.49 1.42 -7.76
N VAL A 63 5.73 2.50 -8.02
CA VAL A 63 4.32 2.41 -8.43
C VAL A 63 4.18 1.62 -9.72
N ALA A 64 4.99 1.94 -10.74
CA ALA A 64 4.96 1.25 -12.03
C ALA A 64 5.31 -0.23 -11.88
N LEU A 65 6.36 -0.57 -11.11
CA LEU A 65 6.75 -1.95 -10.83
C LEU A 65 5.64 -2.72 -10.11
N SER A 66 5.03 -2.11 -9.07
CA SER A 66 3.92 -2.72 -8.35
C SER A 66 2.71 -2.98 -9.26
N ALA A 67 2.32 -2.00 -10.08
CA ALA A 67 1.23 -2.14 -11.02
C ALA A 67 1.49 -3.25 -12.06
N LEU A 68 2.72 -3.36 -12.58
CA LEU A 68 3.13 -4.44 -13.48
C LEU A 68 3.05 -5.81 -12.80
N LEU A 69 3.59 -5.94 -11.59
CA LEU A 69 3.54 -7.20 -10.82
C LEU A 69 2.10 -7.60 -10.49
N THR A 70 1.23 -6.63 -10.22
CA THR A 70 -0.20 -6.86 -9.99
C THR A 70 -0.89 -7.33 -11.26
N GLY A 71 -0.63 -6.68 -12.41
CA GLY A 71 -1.18 -7.07 -13.71
C GLY A 71 -0.74 -8.47 -14.15
N LEU A 72 0.43 -8.94 -13.70
CA LEU A 72 0.95 -10.29 -13.93
C LEU A 72 0.50 -11.30 -12.85
N SER A 73 -0.33 -10.91 -11.89
CA SER A 73 -0.78 -11.73 -10.75
C SER A 73 0.37 -12.26 -9.87
N LEU A 74 1.53 -11.59 -9.90
CA LEU A 74 2.70 -11.96 -9.10
C LEU A 74 2.70 -11.29 -7.74
N TYR A 75 2.16 -10.08 -7.64
CA TYR A 75 2.15 -9.30 -6.40
C TYR A 75 1.38 -10.00 -5.28
N ASP A 76 0.24 -10.62 -5.59
CA ASP A 76 -0.58 -11.34 -4.62
C ASP A 76 0.15 -12.53 -4.00
N ASN A 77 0.99 -13.21 -4.77
CA ASN A 77 1.81 -14.30 -4.25
C ASN A 77 2.86 -13.79 -3.26
N ILE A 78 3.46 -12.63 -3.52
CA ILE A 78 4.38 -11.97 -2.59
C ILE A 78 3.62 -11.52 -1.34
N ALA A 79 2.45 -10.92 -1.49
CA ALA A 79 1.61 -10.42 -0.40
C ALA A 79 1.16 -11.53 0.57
N LYS A 80 0.88 -12.74 0.08
CA LYS A 80 0.53 -13.90 0.92
C LYS A 80 1.62 -14.24 1.95
N TYR A 81 2.88 -14.07 1.59
CA TYR A 81 4.01 -14.36 2.49
C TYR A 81 4.44 -13.13 3.29
N ALA A 82 4.33 -11.97 2.69
CA ALA A 82 4.78 -10.72 3.28
C ALA A 82 3.79 -10.12 4.29
N GLY A 83 2.48 -10.43 4.14
CA GLY A 83 1.46 -9.83 4.97
C GLY A 83 1.56 -8.30 5.02
N ALA A 84 1.72 -7.74 6.21
CA ALA A 84 1.85 -6.30 6.42
C ALA A 84 3.08 -5.66 5.75
N GLY A 85 4.11 -6.45 5.39
CA GLY A 85 5.32 -5.94 4.75
C GLY A 85 5.09 -5.37 3.35
N THR A 86 4.07 -5.84 2.64
CA THR A 86 3.67 -5.27 1.34
C THR A 86 2.78 -4.04 1.45
N LEU A 87 2.29 -3.70 2.63
CA LEU A 87 1.55 -2.47 2.89
C LEU A 87 2.45 -1.23 2.99
N VAL A 88 3.77 -1.38 2.86
CA VAL A 88 4.70 -0.26 2.76
C VAL A 88 4.19 0.70 1.67
N PRO A 89 4.03 1.98 1.99
CA PRO A 89 2.94 2.83 1.49
C PRO A 89 2.77 2.93 -0.01
N ILE A 90 3.87 2.90 -0.78
CA ILE A 90 3.82 3.20 -2.21
C ILE A 90 3.38 1.98 -3.01
N THR A 91 4.02 0.82 -2.80
CA THR A 91 3.75 -0.39 -3.59
C THR A 91 2.41 -1.04 -3.24
N GLY A 92 2.05 -1.07 -1.95
CA GLY A 92 0.78 -1.60 -1.48
C GLY A 92 -0.42 -0.80 -1.98
N PHE A 93 -0.32 0.54 -1.93
CA PHE A 93 -1.36 1.42 -2.46
C PHE A 93 -1.50 1.28 -3.98
N ALA A 94 -0.40 1.19 -4.71
CA ALA A 94 -0.40 0.95 -6.14
C ALA A 94 -1.09 -0.38 -6.50
N ASN A 95 -0.79 -1.46 -5.75
CA ASN A 95 -1.45 -2.76 -5.90
C ASN A 95 -2.95 -2.66 -5.61
N ALA A 96 -3.34 -1.99 -4.53
CA ALA A 96 -4.73 -1.82 -4.13
C ALA A 96 -5.58 -1.07 -5.17
N ILE A 97 -4.95 -0.21 -5.98
CA ILE A 97 -5.61 0.48 -7.09
C ILE A 97 -5.55 -0.33 -8.39
N ALA A 98 -4.42 -0.97 -8.67
CA ALA A 98 -4.22 -1.72 -9.91
C ALA A 98 -5.06 -3.01 -9.97
N ALA A 99 -5.21 -3.72 -8.84
CA ALA A 99 -5.97 -4.97 -8.79
C ALA A 99 -7.43 -4.78 -9.23
N PRO A 100 -8.22 -3.85 -8.65
CA PRO A 100 -9.56 -3.57 -9.14
C PRO A 100 -9.61 -3.06 -10.58
N ALA A 101 -8.61 -2.32 -11.02
CA ALA A 101 -8.54 -1.85 -12.40
C ALA A 101 -8.46 -3.00 -13.40
N VAL A 102 -7.76 -4.06 -13.07
CA VAL A 102 -7.68 -5.28 -13.88
C VAL A 102 -8.94 -6.12 -13.76
N GLU A 103 -9.43 -6.33 -12.54
CA GLU A 103 -10.59 -7.19 -12.23
C GLU A 103 -11.88 -6.68 -12.86
N TYR A 104 -12.15 -5.37 -12.73
CA TYR A 104 -13.40 -4.75 -13.20
C TYR A 104 -13.31 -4.16 -14.61
N LYS A 105 -12.26 -4.50 -15.38
CA LYS A 105 -12.08 -4.03 -16.74
C LYS A 105 -13.24 -4.41 -17.68
N THR A 106 -13.83 -5.56 -17.46
CA THR A 106 -14.97 -6.09 -18.26
C THR A 106 -16.28 -5.35 -17.99
N GLU A 107 -16.41 -4.67 -16.85
CA GLU A 107 -17.59 -3.87 -16.49
C GLU A 107 -17.59 -2.47 -17.11
N GLY A 108 -16.59 -2.14 -17.92
CA GLY A 108 -16.42 -0.87 -18.60
C GLY A 108 -15.45 0.08 -17.90
N MET A 109 -15.00 1.07 -18.68
CA MET A 109 -13.91 1.95 -18.24
C MET A 109 -14.34 2.95 -17.13
N ILE A 110 -15.56 3.47 -17.19
CA ILE A 110 -16.03 4.50 -16.25
C ILE A 110 -16.66 3.86 -15.02
N LEU A 111 -17.71 3.04 -15.19
CA LEU A 111 -18.48 2.45 -14.09
C LEU A 111 -17.77 1.25 -13.45
N GLY A 112 -16.99 0.50 -14.22
CA GLY A 112 -16.17 -0.60 -13.72
C GLY A 112 -14.83 -0.09 -13.17
N THR A 113 -13.85 0.06 -14.05
CA THR A 113 -12.45 0.35 -13.67
C THR A 113 -12.30 1.61 -12.85
N ALA A 114 -12.75 2.77 -13.38
CA ALA A 114 -12.52 4.06 -12.71
C ALA A 114 -13.27 4.14 -11.37
N ALA A 115 -14.55 3.77 -11.33
CA ALA A 115 -15.34 3.81 -10.11
C ALA A 115 -14.73 2.94 -9.00
N LYS A 116 -14.23 1.73 -9.33
CA LYS A 116 -13.62 0.83 -8.36
C LYS A 116 -12.26 1.33 -7.86
N MET A 117 -11.44 1.90 -8.74
CA MET A 117 -10.18 2.54 -8.34
C MET A 117 -10.44 3.67 -7.34
N PHE A 118 -11.42 4.53 -7.59
CA PHE A 118 -11.76 5.64 -6.70
C PHE A 118 -12.41 5.19 -5.38
N THR A 119 -13.13 4.08 -5.38
CA THR A 119 -13.69 3.50 -4.14
C THR A 119 -12.59 3.17 -3.13
N ILE A 120 -11.41 2.76 -3.60
CA ILE A 120 -10.25 2.45 -2.75
C ILE A 120 -9.38 3.69 -2.52
N ALA A 121 -9.06 4.43 -3.58
CA ALA A 121 -8.20 5.61 -3.49
C ALA A 121 -8.85 6.76 -2.70
N GLY A 122 -10.17 6.94 -2.84
CA GLY A 122 -10.90 8.04 -2.20
C GLY A 122 -10.72 8.13 -0.69
N PRO A 123 -11.07 7.09 0.07
CA PRO A 123 -10.89 7.09 1.52
C PRO A 123 -9.44 7.33 1.96
N VAL A 124 -8.46 6.73 1.28
CA VAL A 124 -7.03 6.90 1.60
C VAL A 124 -6.61 8.36 1.45
N ILE A 125 -7.02 9.00 0.35
CA ILE A 125 -6.72 10.43 0.11
C ILE A 125 -7.41 11.31 1.16
N VAL A 126 -8.70 11.07 1.43
CA VAL A 126 -9.47 11.87 2.41
C VAL A 126 -8.85 11.77 3.79
N TYR A 127 -8.57 10.55 4.29
CA TYR A 127 -7.95 10.37 5.59
C TYR A 127 -6.52 10.93 5.64
N GLY A 128 -5.73 10.73 4.59
CA GLY A 128 -4.37 11.26 4.51
C GLY A 128 -4.32 12.78 4.53
N VAL A 129 -5.15 13.44 3.72
CA VAL A 129 -5.25 14.91 3.69
C VAL A 129 -5.78 15.45 5.02
N SER A 130 -6.84 14.86 5.57
CA SER A 130 -7.41 15.29 6.86
C SER A 130 -6.39 15.18 8.00
N ALA A 131 -5.67 14.06 8.08
CA ALA A 131 -4.63 13.89 9.09
C ALA A 131 -3.48 14.89 8.90
N SER A 132 -3.07 15.17 7.67
CA SER A 132 -2.03 16.15 7.35
C SER A 132 -2.43 17.57 7.76
N VAL A 133 -3.69 17.95 7.52
CA VAL A 133 -4.22 19.26 7.94
C VAL A 133 -4.20 19.39 9.46
N VAL A 134 -4.69 18.39 10.19
CA VAL A 134 -4.68 18.38 11.66
C VAL A 134 -3.25 18.48 12.19
N TYR A 135 -2.33 17.66 11.66
CA TYR A 135 -0.92 17.73 12.06
C TYR A 135 -0.29 19.08 11.74
N GLY A 136 -0.56 19.63 10.56
CA GLY A 136 -0.06 20.94 10.14
C GLY A 136 -0.53 22.08 11.06
N LEU A 137 -1.78 22.04 11.49
CA LEU A 137 -2.32 23.02 12.46
C LEU A 137 -1.64 22.89 13.82
N VAL A 138 -1.47 21.68 14.34
CA VAL A 138 -0.77 21.43 15.62
C VAL A 138 0.68 21.91 15.53
N TYR A 139 1.37 21.58 14.45
CA TYR A 139 2.76 22.00 14.21
C TYR A 139 2.86 23.54 14.14
N TRP A 140 1.98 24.18 13.40
CA TRP A 140 1.95 25.64 13.27
C TRP A 140 1.72 26.32 14.61
N ILE A 141 0.75 25.85 15.41
CA ILE A 141 0.52 26.39 16.78
C ILE A 141 1.76 26.20 17.65
N SER A 142 2.43 25.03 17.57
CA SER A 142 3.63 24.75 18.37
C SER A 142 4.84 25.62 17.98
N THR A 143 4.86 26.15 16.76
CA THR A 143 5.93 27.06 16.30
C THR A 143 5.66 28.53 16.64
N LEU A 144 4.42 28.86 17.05
CA LEU A 144 4.05 30.21 17.50
C LEU A 144 4.26 30.43 19.03
N LEU A 145 4.40 29.34 19.77
CA LEU A 145 4.66 29.31 21.20
C LEU A 145 6.16 29.23 21.50
#